data_3753819310c0f28561542cabe0d1d249
#
_entry.id   3753819310c0f28561542cabe0d1d249
#
_cell.length_a   1.000
_cell.length_b   1.000
_cell.length_c   1.000
_cell.angle_alpha   90.00
_cell.angle_beta   90.00
_cell.angle_gamma   90.00
#
_symmetry.space_group_name_H-M   'P 1'
#
loop_
_entity.id
_entity.type
_entity.pdbx_description
1 polymer ?
#
loop_
_entity_poly.entity_id
_entity_poly.type
_entity_poly.pdbx_seq_one_letter_code
_entity_poly.pdbx_strand_id
1 'polypeptide(L)'
;RDLHPRVRRQRQMCIRDRVYIVCPAIEQNEAMGDLQAVTTYYTETACALLPNRRIGLLHGKLKPKEKDDVRQRFKACELDVLVSTTVIEVGVDVPNATVMVIENAERFGLSALHQLRGRVGRGAADSCCILISDNGNDAVRERLQFLCRTSDGFAVAKYDLETRGPGDFFGSAQHGLPTLRVADLVQDTRTLRVAQDEAKALLAKDPNLIDPAHRALSDEVERLFETAGAMN
;
A
#
# COMPACT_ATOMS: atom_id res chain seq x y z
N ARG A 1 -29.58 -5.20 -35.41
CA ARG A 1 -29.17 -3.92 -34.74
C ARG A 1 -27.86 -4.22 -34.03
N ASP A 2 -26.77 -3.81 -34.68
CA ASP A 2 -25.43 -3.99 -34.11
C ASP A 2 -25.26 -3.09 -32.88
N LEU A 3 -25.04 -3.71 -31.75
CA LEU A 3 -24.73 -3.00 -30.50
C LEU A 3 -23.38 -2.29 -30.65
N HIS A 4 -23.32 -1.03 -30.20
CA HIS A 4 -22.11 -0.22 -30.20
C HIS A 4 -20.91 -0.99 -29.66
N PRO A 5 -19.69 -0.90 -30.24
CA PRO A 5 -18.52 -1.68 -29.86
C PRO A 5 -18.16 -1.63 -28.33
N ARG A 6 -18.48 -0.51 -27.65
CA ARG A 6 -18.33 -0.36 -26.20
C ARG A 6 -19.24 -1.29 -25.40
N VAL A 7 -20.48 -1.49 -25.83
CA VAL A 7 -21.44 -2.38 -25.14
C VAL A 7 -21.09 -3.84 -25.37
N ARG A 8 -20.50 -4.17 -26.52
CA ARG A 8 -20.01 -5.51 -26.82
C ARG A 8 -18.77 -5.87 -25.97
N ARG A 9 -17.85 -4.92 -25.75
CA ARG A 9 -16.72 -5.06 -24.82
C ARG A 9 -17.21 -5.26 -23.37
N GLN A 10 -18.17 -4.46 -22.90
CA GLN A 10 -18.75 -4.65 -21.57
C GLN A 10 -19.41 -6.02 -21.39
N ARG A 11 -20.10 -6.56 -22.39
CA ARG A 11 -20.67 -7.92 -22.31
C ARG A 11 -19.63 -9.03 -22.35
N GLN A 12 -18.51 -8.84 -23.01
CA GLN A 12 -17.40 -9.83 -23.00
C GLN A 12 -16.61 -9.78 -21.68
N MET A 13 -16.48 -8.63 -21.05
CA MET A 13 -15.89 -8.51 -19.70
C MET A 13 -16.72 -9.26 -18.64
N CYS A 14 -18.05 -9.29 -18.75
CA CYS A 14 -18.94 -9.87 -17.74
C CYS A 14 -18.95 -11.41 -17.65
N ILE A 15 -18.32 -12.15 -18.54
CA ILE A 15 -18.50 -13.62 -18.60
C ILE A 15 -17.36 -14.40 -17.92
N ARG A 16 -16.19 -13.78 -17.68
CA ARG A 16 -15.01 -14.44 -17.12
C ARG A 16 -14.22 -13.61 -16.10
N ASP A 17 -14.69 -12.40 -15.79
CA ASP A 17 -13.92 -11.47 -14.99
C ASP A 17 -14.16 -11.73 -13.51
N ARG A 18 -13.06 -11.90 -12.78
CA ARG A 18 -13.09 -12.00 -11.33
C ARG A 18 -12.76 -10.66 -10.70
N VAL A 19 -13.44 -10.38 -9.61
CA VAL A 19 -13.38 -9.11 -8.91
C VAL A 19 -12.73 -9.29 -7.53
N TYR A 20 -11.75 -8.45 -7.22
CA TYR A 20 -11.31 -8.23 -5.86
C TYR A 20 -12.02 -7.01 -5.29
N ILE A 21 -12.54 -7.12 -4.07
CA ILE A 21 -13.00 -5.99 -3.28
C ILE A 21 -12.15 -5.95 -2.01
N VAL A 22 -11.42 -4.86 -1.84
CA VAL A 22 -10.51 -4.68 -0.70
C VAL A 22 -11.07 -3.62 0.22
N CYS A 23 -11.30 -4.01 1.48
CA CYS A 23 -11.72 -3.10 2.55
C CYS A 23 -10.50 -2.81 3.44
N PRO A 24 -10.33 -1.58 3.96
CA PRO A 24 -9.26 -1.28 4.89
C PRO A 24 -9.43 -2.07 6.19
N ALA A 25 -8.32 -2.51 6.77
CA ALA A 25 -8.31 -2.95 8.16
C ALA A 25 -8.29 -1.70 9.05
N ILE A 26 -9.07 -1.67 10.11
CA ILE A 26 -9.07 -0.62 11.12
C ILE A 26 -7.93 -0.95 12.10
N GLU A 27 -7.22 0.03 12.63
CA GLU A 27 -5.97 -0.14 13.37
C GLU A 27 -6.05 -1.07 14.59
N GLN A 28 -4.90 -1.58 15.04
CA GLN A 28 -4.68 -2.75 15.93
C GLN A 28 -5.46 -2.77 17.25
N ASN A 29 -6.04 -1.68 17.72
CA ASN A 29 -6.84 -1.64 18.96
C ASN A 29 -8.33 -1.99 18.77
N GLU A 30 -8.80 -2.15 17.53
CA GLU A 30 -10.19 -2.42 17.18
C GLU A 30 -10.38 -3.70 16.35
N ALA A 31 -9.57 -4.72 16.60
CA ALA A 31 -9.57 -5.97 15.83
C ALA A 31 -10.94 -6.69 15.77
N MET A 32 -11.91 -6.32 16.61
CA MET A 32 -13.30 -6.74 16.47
C MET A 32 -14.09 -5.86 15.50
N GLY A 33 -13.78 -4.57 15.41
CA GLY A 33 -14.42 -3.63 14.48
C GLY A 33 -14.14 -3.94 13.02
N ASP A 34 -12.90 -4.34 12.68
CA ASP A 34 -12.50 -4.71 11.31
C ASP A 34 -13.26 -5.92 10.76
N LEU A 35 -13.37 -6.94 11.60
CA LEU A 35 -14.09 -8.14 11.23
C LEU A 35 -15.57 -7.83 11.04
N GLN A 36 -16.14 -7.01 11.91
CA GLN A 36 -17.53 -6.60 11.83
C GLN A 36 -17.75 -5.74 10.57
N ALA A 37 -16.88 -4.76 10.29
CA ALA A 37 -16.99 -3.89 9.14
C ALA A 37 -16.91 -4.68 7.82
N VAL A 38 -15.92 -5.57 7.64
CA VAL A 38 -15.80 -6.36 6.41
C VAL A 38 -16.91 -7.40 6.28
N THR A 39 -17.38 -7.97 7.40
CA THR A 39 -18.49 -8.92 7.39
C THR A 39 -19.80 -8.23 7.06
N THR A 40 -20.05 -7.06 7.64
CA THR A 40 -21.22 -6.23 7.32
C THR A 40 -21.18 -5.82 5.84
N TYR A 41 -20.05 -5.33 5.35
CA TYR A 41 -19.89 -5.03 3.93
C TYR A 41 -20.16 -6.25 3.03
N TYR A 42 -19.64 -7.42 3.40
CA TYR A 42 -19.88 -8.66 2.68
C TYR A 42 -21.37 -9.02 2.64
N THR A 43 -22.07 -9.01 3.79
CA THR A 43 -23.47 -9.44 3.90
C THR A 43 -24.44 -8.41 3.36
N GLU A 44 -24.28 -7.15 3.71
CA GLU A 44 -25.26 -6.10 3.44
C GLU A 44 -25.01 -5.38 2.12
N THR A 45 -23.74 -5.30 1.68
CA THR A 45 -23.38 -4.60 0.44
C THR A 45 -23.08 -5.55 -0.70
N ALA A 46 -22.05 -6.38 -0.55
CA ALA A 46 -21.59 -7.22 -1.68
C ALA A 46 -22.63 -8.26 -2.07
N CYS A 47 -23.21 -9.00 -1.11
CA CYS A 47 -24.24 -10.01 -1.39
C CYS A 47 -25.55 -9.38 -1.87
N ALA A 48 -25.92 -8.21 -1.36
CA ALA A 48 -27.14 -7.53 -1.79
C ALA A 48 -27.02 -6.92 -3.20
N LEU A 49 -25.87 -6.34 -3.53
CA LEU A 49 -25.64 -5.74 -4.86
C LEU A 49 -25.33 -6.78 -5.95
N LEU A 50 -24.82 -7.94 -5.56
CA LEU A 50 -24.35 -8.98 -6.48
C LEU A 50 -25.01 -10.35 -6.20
N PRO A 51 -26.35 -10.45 -6.16
CA PRO A 51 -27.07 -11.64 -5.70
C PRO A 51 -26.83 -12.88 -6.58
N ASN A 52 -26.41 -12.67 -7.84
CA ASN A 52 -26.17 -13.75 -8.80
C ASN A 52 -24.67 -14.12 -8.94
N ARG A 53 -23.82 -13.65 -8.00
CA ARG A 53 -22.39 -13.93 -8.03
C ARG A 53 -21.98 -14.76 -6.80
N ARG A 54 -21.02 -15.63 -7.00
CA ARG A 54 -20.44 -16.44 -5.93
C ARG A 54 -19.35 -15.63 -5.25
N ILE A 55 -19.62 -15.19 -4.03
CA ILE A 55 -18.75 -14.25 -3.30
C ILE A 55 -18.05 -15.00 -2.19
N GLY A 56 -16.72 -14.87 -2.11
CA GLY A 56 -15.90 -15.37 -1.02
C GLY A 56 -15.47 -14.23 -0.10
N LEU A 57 -15.30 -14.52 1.18
CA LEU A 57 -14.78 -13.61 2.19
C LEU A 57 -13.43 -14.10 2.70
N LEU A 58 -12.42 -13.21 2.72
CA LEU A 58 -11.07 -13.50 3.19
C LEU A 58 -10.61 -12.42 4.16
N HIS A 59 -10.35 -12.78 5.42
CA HIS A 59 -9.89 -11.85 6.45
C HIS A 59 -8.82 -12.47 7.36
N GLY A 60 -8.12 -11.62 8.11
CA GLY A 60 -6.99 -12.02 8.94
C GLY A 60 -7.28 -13.12 9.96
N LYS A 61 -8.50 -13.17 10.52
CA LYS A 61 -8.90 -14.11 11.59
C LYS A 61 -9.31 -15.51 11.09
N LEU A 62 -9.43 -15.75 9.77
CA LEU A 62 -9.63 -17.09 9.25
C LEU A 62 -8.44 -17.99 9.55
N LYS A 63 -8.71 -19.27 9.85
CA LYS A 63 -7.65 -20.27 10.00
C LYS A 63 -6.88 -20.45 8.69
N PRO A 64 -5.59 -20.81 8.72
CA PRO A 64 -4.79 -20.97 7.52
C PRO A 64 -5.44 -21.88 6.46
N LYS A 65 -6.02 -23.00 6.87
CA LYS A 65 -6.72 -23.93 5.96
C LYS A 65 -7.93 -23.29 5.27
N GLU A 66 -8.71 -22.49 6.00
CA GLU A 66 -9.87 -21.78 5.45
C GLU A 66 -9.45 -20.69 4.46
N LYS A 67 -8.36 -19.97 4.77
CA LYS A 67 -7.76 -18.99 3.84
C LYS A 67 -7.33 -19.65 2.54
N ASP A 68 -6.68 -20.81 2.64
CA ASP A 68 -6.19 -21.54 1.47
C ASP A 68 -7.35 -22.11 0.64
N ASP A 69 -8.41 -22.63 1.28
CA ASP A 69 -9.62 -23.10 0.60
C ASP A 69 -10.26 -21.98 -0.21
N VAL A 70 -10.53 -20.84 0.41
CA VAL A 70 -11.12 -19.67 -0.28
C VAL A 70 -10.26 -19.22 -1.45
N ARG A 71 -8.93 -19.19 -1.28
CA ARG A 71 -7.99 -18.83 -2.34
C ARG A 71 -8.04 -19.81 -3.51
N GLN A 72 -8.02 -21.11 -3.22
CA GLN A 72 -8.08 -22.15 -4.25
C GLN A 72 -9.39 -22.11 -5.02
N ARG A 73 -10.52 -21.96 -4.34
CA ARG A 73 -11.84 -21.81 -4.97
C ARG A 73 -11.92 -20.57 -5.86
N PHE A 74 -11.33 -19.45 -5.41
CA PHE A 74 -11.25 -18.25 -6.24
C PHE A 74 -10.34 -18.47 -7.46
N LYS A 75 -9.22 -19.17 -7.31
CA LYS A 75 -8.32 -19.54 -8.41
C LYS A 75 -8.99 -20.53 -9.38
N ALA A 76 -9.76 -21.48 -8.87
CA ALA A 76 -10.48 -22.49 -9.65
C ALA A 76 -11.73 -21.95 -10.35
N CYS A 77 -12.03 -20.63 -10.28
CA CYS A 77 -13.23 -20.01 -10.83
C CYS A 77 -14.54 -20.46 -10.18
N GLU A 78 -14.48 -21.01 -8.96
CA GLU A 78 -15.66 -21.33 -8.17
C GLU A 78 -16.26 -20.11 -7.47
N LEU A 79 -15.46 -19.06 -7.31
CA LEU A 79 -15.86 -17.77 -6.79
C LEU A 79 -15.64 -16.70 -7.88
N ASP A 80 -16.59 -15.79 -8.00
CA ASP A 80 -16.56 -14.68 -8.96
C ASP A 80 -16.01 -13.41 -8.32
N VAL A 81 -16.27 -13.22 -7.02
CA VAL A 81 -15.86 -12.05 -6.25
C VAL A 81 -15.16 -12.50 -4.98
N LEU A 82 -14.08 -11.84 -4.63
CA LEU A 82 -13.36 -12.03 -3.37
C LEU A 82 -13.33 -10.72 -2.59
N VAL A 83 -14.07 -10.67 -1.47
CA VAL A 83 -14.03 -9.58 -0.51
C VAL A 83 -12.94 -9.85 0.51
N SER A 84 -12.03 -8.91 0.73
CA SER A 84 -10.92 -9.12 1.66
C SER A 84 -10.56 -7.87 2.46
N THR A 85 -10.01 -8.07 3.66
CA THR A 85 -9.30 -7.00 4.36
C THR A 85 -7.90 -6.83 3.79
N THR A 86 -7.21 -5.75 4.14
CA THR A 86 -5.93 -5.27 3.60
C THR A 86 -4.79 -6.27 3.54
N VAL A 87 -4.82 -7.30 4.33
CA VAL A 87 -3.75 -8.29 4.35
C VAL A 87 -3.90 -9.18 3.13
N ILE A 88 -3.66 -8.58 2.00
CA ILE A 88 -3.32 -9.35 0.84
C ILE A 88 -1.86 -9.79 0.97
N GLU A 89 -1.59 -10.62 1.92
CA GLU A 89 -0.64 -11.72 1.77
C GLU A 89 -1.15 -12.67 0.68
N VAL A 90 -1.86 -12.11 -0.28
CA VAL A 90 -2.36 -12.83 -1.44
C VAL A 90 -1.19 -12.92 -2.41
N GLY A 91 -0.26 -13.80 -2.12
CA GLY A 91 0.63 -14.39 -3.11
C GLY A 91 -0.12 -15.23 -4.14
N VAL A 92 -1.44 -15.04 -4.28
CA VAL A 92 -2.25 -15.71 -5.27
C VAL A 92 -2.29 -14.85 -6.51
N ASP A 93 -1.43 -15.20 -7.44
CA ASP A 93 -1.51 -14.70 -8.79
C ASP A 93 -2.73 -15.32 -9.46
N VAL A 94 -3.74 -14.50 -9.74
CA VAL A 94 -4.96 -14.92 -10.44
C VAL A 94 -5.03 -14.16 -11.76
N PRO A 95 -4.49 -14.73 -12.86
CA PRO A 95 -4.36 -14.03 -14.13
C PRO A 95 -5.69 -13.52 -14.70
N ASN A 96 -6.80 -14.13 -14.30
CA ASN A 96 -8.13 -13.77 -14.75
C ASN A 96 -8.86 -12.80 -13.80
N ALA A 97 -8.19 -12.21 -12.80
CA ALA A 97 -8.75 -11.14 -12.01
C ALA A 97 -8.52 -9.82 -12.76
N THR A 98 -9.61 -9.22 -13.23
CA THR A 98 -9.57 -8.06 -14.11
C THR A 98 -10.07 -6.78 -13.42
N VAL A 99 -10.80 -6.92 -12.33
CA VAL A 99 -11.34 -5.77 -11.58
C VAL A 99 -10.85 -5.80 -10.15
N MET A 100 -10.34 -4.66 -9.70
CA MET A 100 -10.00 -4.37 -8.31
C MET A 100 -10.86 -3.19 -7.84
N VAL A 101 -11.60 -3.37 -6.75
CA VAL A 101 -12.32 -2.29 -6.06
C VAL A 101 -11.66 -2.11 -4.70
N ILE A 102 -11.31 -0.89 -4.37
CA ILE A 102 -10.69 -0.55 -3.08
C ILE A 102 -11.61 0.44 -2.37
N GLU A 103 -12.23 -0.03 -1.31
CA GLU A 103 -13.11 0.75 -0.45
C GLU A 103 -12.31 1.62 0.52
N ASN A 104 -12.79 2.83 0.80
CA ASN A 104 -12.12 3.79 1.66
C ASN A 104 -10.62 3.94 1.31
N ALA A 105 -10.35 4.17 0.02
CA ALA A 105 -9.00 4.20 -0.53
C ALA A 105 -8.09 5.23 0.15
N GLU A 106 -8.65 6.25 0.78
CA GLU A 106 -7.92 7.26 1.56
C GLU A 106 -7.18 6.70 2.77
N ARG A 107 -7.63 5.55 3.29
CA ARG A 107 -7.00 4.90 4.45
C ARG A 107 -5.73 4.11 4.09
N PHE A 108 -5.48 3.93 2.81
CA PHE A 108 -4.30 3.20 2.33
C PHE A 108 -3.16 4.15 1.98
N GLY A 109 -1.93 3.73 2.24
CA GLY A 109 -0.75 4.38 1.68
C GLY A 109 -0.67 4.22 0.16
N LEU A 110 -0.07 5.18 -0.53
CA LEU A 110 0.07 5.12 -1.99
C LEU A 110 0.82 3.89 -2.47
N SER A 111 1.85 3.46 -1.74
CA SER A 111 2.60 2.23 -2.05
C SER A 111 1.72 0.99 -1.98
N ALA A 112 0.84 0.89 -0.95
CA ALA A 112 -0.11 -0.21 -0.83
C ALA A 112 -1.14 -0.20 -1.98
N LEU A 113 -1.71 0.95 -2.31
CA LEU A 113 -2.63 1.10 -3.43
C LEU A 113 -1.97 0.73 -4.77
N HIS A 114 -0.72 1.12 -4.96
CA HIS A 114 0.06 0.75 -6.15
C HIS A 114 0.27 -0.77 -6.24
N GLN A 115 0.61 -1.42 -5.14
CA GLN A 115 0.76 -2.88 -5.08
C GLN A 115 -0.56 -3.60 -5.34
N LEU A 116 -1.67 -3.11 -4.76
CA LEU A 116 -3.01 -3.65 -4.99
C LEU A 116 -3.41 -3.56 -6.46
N ARG A 117 -3.24 -2.38 -7.08
CA ARG A 117 -3.49 -2.20 -8.52
C ARG A 117 -2.69 -3.19 -9.37
N GLY A 118 -1.44 -3.46 -9.01
CA GLY A 118 -0.58 -4.43 -9.70
C GLY A 118 -1.00 -5.89 -9.54
N ARG A 119 -2.06 -6.20 -8.76
CA ARG A 119 -2.59 -7.56 -8.62
C ARG A 119 -3.60 -7.95 -9.69
N VAL A 120 -4.14 -6.98 -10.40
CA VAL A 120 -5.02 -7.20 -11.56
C VAL A 120 -4.30 -6.85 -12.87
N GLY A 121 -4.81 -7.34 -14.01
CA GLY A 121 -4.23 -7.05 -15.31
C GLY A 121 -2.97 -7.84 -15.66
N ARG A 122 -2.74 -8.98 -15.01
CA ARG A 122 -1.62 -9.89 -15.33
C ARG A 122 -1.92 -10.86 -16.48
N GLY A 123 -3.16 -10.86 -16.98
CA GLY A 123 -3.60 -11.63 -18.12
C GLY A 123 -3.67 -10.79 -19.40
N ALA A 124 -4.21 -11.39 -20.47
CA ALA A 124 -4.41 -10.73 -21.76
C ALA A 124 -5.64 -9.80 -21.80
N ALA A 125 -6.46 -9.80 -20.75
CA ALA A 125 -7.67 -8.99 -20.68
C ALA A 125 -7.40 -7.60 -20.10
N ASP A 126 -8.15 -6.60 -20.57
CA ASP A 126 -8.12 -5.26 -20.00
C ASP A 126 -8.53 -5.32 -18.51
N SER A 127 -7.85 -4.59 -17.67
CA SER A 127 -8.12 -4.56 -16.23
C SER A 127 -8.49 -3.14 -15.76
N CYS A 128 -9.22 -3.09 -14.66
CA CYS A 128 -9.66 -1.85 -14.04
C CYS A 128 -9.41 -1.88 -12.52
N CYS A 129 -8.89 -0.77 -11.99
CA CYS A 129 -8.79 -0.55 -10.55
C CYS A 129 -9.65 0.67 -10.18
N ILE A 130 -10.62 0.47 -9.30
CA ILE A 130 -11.59 1.46 -8.85
C ILE A 130 -11.24 1.84 -7.42
N LEU A 131 -10.96 3.11 -7.18
CA LEU A 131 -10.72 3.66 -5.85
C LEU A 131 -11.99 4.37 -5.38
N ILE A 132 -12.55 3.94 -4.26
CA ILE A 132 -13.73 4.54 -3.64
C ILE A 132 -13.27 5.28 -2.38
N SER A 133 -13.70 6.53 -2.24
CA SER A 133 -13.42 7.36 -1.08
C SER A 133 -14.59 8.31 -0.83
N ASP A 134 -15.07 8.33 0.41
CA ASP A 134 -16.09 9.26 0.88
C ASP A 134 -15.46 10.53 1.50
N ASN A 135 -14.13 10.61 1.54
CA ASN A 135 -13.42 11.76 2.08
C ASN A 135 -13.38 12.90 1.07
N GLY A 136 -14.10 13.98 1.37
CA GLY A 136 -14.19 15.19 0.55
C GLY A 136 -12.98 16.11 0.59
N ASN A 137 -11.89 15.75 1.29
CA ASN A 137 -10.68 16.58 1.38
C ASN A 137 -9.93 16.62 0.03
N ASP A 138 -9.63 17.82 -0.44
CA ASP A 138 -8.96 18.03 -1.73
C ASP A 138 -7.56 17.39 -1.78
N ALA A 139 -6.80 17.38 -0.70
CA ALA A 139 -5.50 16.73 -0.64
C ALA A 139 -5.60 15.20 -0.82
N VAL A 140 -6.63 14.58 -0.22
CA VAL A 140 -6.92 13.16 -0.42
C VAL A 140 -7.29 12.89 -1.88
N ARG A 141 -8.15 13.72 -2.44
CA ARG A 141 -8.59 13.62 -3.83
C ARG A 141 -7.41 13.75 -4.79
N GLU A 142 -6.54 14.72 -4.58
CA GLU A 142 -5.34 14.92 -5.40
C GLU A 142 -4.40 13.72 -5.34
N ARG A 143 -4.16 13.18 -4.15
CA ARG A 143 -3.36 11.98 -3.92
C ARG A 143 -3.89 10.75 -4.67
N LEU A 144 -5.19 10.49 -4.61
CA LEU A 144 -5.81 9.38 -5.32
C LEU A 144 -5.81 9.60 -6.84
N GLN A 145 -6.04 10.84 -7.29
CA GLN A 145 -5.96 11.19 -8.71
C GLN A 145 -4.54 11.04 -9.27
N PHE A 146 -3.51 11.37 -8.48
CA PHE A 146 -2.13 11.12 -8.88
C PHE A 146 -1.91 9.64 -9.19
N LEU A 147 -2.35 8.75 -8.32
CA LEU A 147 -2.25 7.31 -8.56
C LEU A 147 -3.01 6.85 -9.81
N CYS A 148 -4.15 7.47 -10.13
CA CYS A 148 -4.90 7.15 -11.34
C CYS A 148 -4.16 7.56 -12.64
N ARG A 149 -3.31 8.58 -12.57
CA ARG A 149 -2.60 9.14 -13.74
C ARG A 149 -1.25 8.49 -14.02
N THR A 150 -0.61 7.88 -13.02
CA THR A 150 0.70 7.25 -13.18
C THR A 150 0.67 5.75 -12.88
N SER A 151 1.43 4.99 -13.67
CA SER A 151 1.70 3.57 -13.41
C SER A 151 3.13 3.34 -12.91
N ASP A 152 3.96 4.37 -12.88
CA ASP A 152 5.34 4.29 -12.45
C ASP A 152 5.45 4.26 -10.93
N GLY A 153 5.96 3.14 -10.39
CA GLY A 153 6.14 2.94 -8.94
C GLY A 153 7.15 3.88 -8.32
N PHE A 154 8.19 4.31 -9.07
CA PHE A 154 9.16 5.30 -8.58
C PHE A 154 8.52 6.68 -8.46
N ALA A 155 7.69 7.08 -9.43
CA ALA A 155 6.95 8.32 -9.34
C ALA A 155 5.97 8.32 -8.16
N VAL A 156 5.31 7.17 -7.89
CA VAL A 156 4.42 7.02 -6.72
C VAL A 156 5.20 7.15 -5.42
N ALA A 157 6.36 6.48 -5.31
CA ALA A 157 7.20 6.56 -4.11
C ALA A 157 7.74 7.98 -3.88
N LYS A 158 8.15 8.66 -4.93
CA LYS A 158 8.61 10.05 -4.86
C LYS A 158 7.50 10.97 -4.39
N TYR A 159 6.31 10.87 -4.97
CA TYR A 159 5.15 11.69 -4.59
C TYR A 159 4.72 11.43 -3.13
N ASP A 160 4.73 10.15 -2.69
CA ASP A 160 4.39 9.79 -1.31
C ASP A 160 5.41 10.40 -0.32
N LEU A 161 6.69 10.39 -0.67
CA LEU A 161 7.76 11.02 0.12
C LEU A 161 7.62 12.56 0.16
N GLU A 162 7.35 13.20 -0.96
CA GLU A 162 7.14 14.65 -1.05
C GLU A 162 5.92 15.12 -0.24
N THR A 163 4.85 14.32 -0.23
CA THR A 163 3.57 14.67 0.42
C THR A 163 3.60 14.41 1.93
N ARG A 164 4.23 13.31 2.36
CA ARG A 164 4.33 12.95 3.79
C ARG A 164 5.52 13.56 4.49
N GLY A 165 6.54 13.95 3.73
CA GLY A 165 7.81 14.36 4.26
C GLY A 165 8.68 13.17 4.72
N PRO A 166 9.96 13.41 5.02
CA PRO A 166 10.92 12.36 5.42
C PRO A 166 10.63 11.73 6.78
N GLY A 167 9.76 12.34 7.61
CA GLY A 167 9.48 11.87 8.97
C GLY A 167 8.80 10.49 9.04
N ASP A 168 7.90 10.21 8.12
CA ASP A 168 7.15 8.92 8.10
C ASP A 168 7.91 7.80 7.38
N PHE A 169 9.00 8.11 6.67
CA PHE A 169 9.75 7.12 5.91
C PHE A 169 10.55 6.15 6.79
N PHE A 170 10.89 6.58 8.00
CA PHE A 170 11.73 5.81 8.95
C PHE A 170 10.93 5.01 9.98
N GLY A 171 9.62 4.87 9.81
CA GLY A 171 8.76 4.00 10.62
C GLY A 171 8.58 4.48 12.06
N SER A 172 7.33 4.51 12.49
CA SER A 172 6.85 4.84 13.85
C SER A 172 7.52 6.06 14.49
N ALA A 173 6.81 7.15 14.45
CA ALA A 173 7.09 8.46 14.98
C ALA A 173 7.28 8.50 16.51
N GLN A 174 8.22 7.75 17.04
CA GLN A 174 8.60 7.92 18.44
C GLN A 174 9.98 8.57 18.62
N HIS A 175 10.79 8.62 17.56
CA HIS A 175 12.09 9.27 17.66
C HIS A 175 12.32 10.01 16.34
N GLY A 176 11.94 11.28 16.32
CA GLY A 176 12.20 12.16 15.19
C GLY A 176 13.68 12.14 14.84
N LEU A 177 14.02 11.72 13.63
CA LEU A 177 15.34 12.02 13.09
C LEU A 177 15.56 13.54 13.21
N PRO A 178 16.73 13.98 13.63
CA PRO A 178 17.03 15.38 13.68
C PRO A 178 16.78 15.97 12.31
N THR A 179 16.01 17.06 12.26
CA THR A 179 15.75 17.79 11.02
C THR A 179 17.09 18.14 10.41
N LEU A 180 17.38 17.64 9.23
CA LEU A 180 18.63 17.97 8.55
C LEU A 180 18.66 19.49 8.35
N ARG A 181 19.74 20.15 8.78
CA ARG A 181 19.83 21.62 8.80
C ARG A 181 19.97 22.21 7.40
N VAL A 182 20.51 21.47 6.46
CA VAL A 182 20.93 21.96 5.15
C VAL A 182 20.47 21.08 4.01
N ALA A 183 20.32 19.77 4.21
CA ALA A 183 20.05 18.80 3.14
C ALA A 183 18.58 18.41 3.09
N ASP A 184 18.05 18.29 1.88
CA ASP A 184 16.75 17.70 1.57
C ASP A 184 16.93 16.25 1.14
N LEU A 185 16.38 15.30 1.92
CA LEU A 185 16.52 13.86 1.64
C LEU A 185 15.91 13.43 0.31
N VAL A 186 14.97 14.21 -0.24
CA VAL A 186 14.31 13.93 -1.50
C VAL A 186 15.11 14.46 -2.69
N GLN A 187 15.62 15.71 -2.55
CA GLN A 187 16.32 16.39 -3.64
C GLN A 187 17.81 16.03 -3.68
N ASP A 188 18.41 15.78 -2.52
CA ASP A 188 19.84 15.57 -2.36
C ASP A 188 20.25 14.09 -2.31
N THR A 189 19.52 13.21 -2.98
CA THR A 189 19.79 11.74 -2.97
C THR A 189 21.22 11.38 -3.40
N ARG A 190 21.82 12.15 -4.32
CA ARG A 190 23.21 11.95 -4.73
C ARG A 190 24.18 12.30 -3.60
N THR A 191 23.96 13.42 -2.93
CA THR A 191 24.75 13.88 -1.79
C THR A 191 24.61 12.89 -0.62
N LEU A 192 23.41 12.37 -0.38
CA LEU A 192 23.14 11.37 0.64
C LEU A 192 23.95 10.08 0.39
N ARG A 193 24.01 9.59 -0.84
CA ARG A 193 24.85 8.42 -1.19
C ARG A 193 26.31 8.66 -0.93
N VAL A 194 26.84 9.78 -1.38
CA VAL A 194 28.24 10.15 -1.14
C VAL A 194 28.53 10.21 0.36
N ALA A 195 27.67 10.88 1.13
CA ALA A 195 27.81 10.96 2.59
C ALA A 195 27.77 9.57 3.25
N GLN A 196 26.88 8.68 2.79
CA GLN A 196 26.79 7.32 3.31
C GLN A 196 28.07 6.49 3.02
N ASP A 197 28.61 6.62 1.82
CA ASP A 197 29.82 5.89 1.43
C ASP A 197 31.06 6.41 2.19
N GLU A 198 31.17 7.72 2.38
CA GLU A 198 32.22 8.33 3.20
C GLU A 198 32.09 7.94 4.67
N ALA A 199 30.87 7.94 5.22
CA ALA A 199 30.64 7.49 6.60
C ALA A 199 31.05 6.01 6.78
N LYS A 200 30.72 5.13 5.83
CA LYS A 200 31.14 3.72 5.88
C LYS A 200 32.67 3.59 5.80
N ALA A 201 33.33 4.35 4.93
CA ALA A 201 34.76 4.32 4.79
C ALA A 201 35.49 4.82 6.04
N LEU A 202 34.93 5.86 6.69
CA LEU A 202 35.43 6.41 7.93
C LEU A 202 35.27 5.42 9.09
N LEU A 203 34.07 4.86 9.29
CA LEU A 203 33.80 3.88 10.34
C LEU A 203 34.57 2.55 10.14
N ALA A 204 34.92 2.19 8.90
CA ALA A 204 35.79 1.05 8.66
C ALA A 204 37.25 1.27 9.17
N LYS A 205 37.70 2.54 9.22
CA LYS A 205 39.02 2.91 9.72
C LYS A 205 39.02 3.24 11.21
N ASP A 206 38.00 3.90 11.69
CA ASP A 206 37.84 4.35 13.06
C ASP A 206 36.41 4.08 13.56
N PRO A 207 36.09 2.82 13.93
CA PRO A 207 34.74 2.40 14.29
C PRO A 207 34.12 3.15 15.48
N ASN A 208 34.97 3.67 16.38
CA ASN A 208 34.56 4.33 17.61
C ASN A 208 34.83 5.85 17.61
N LEU A 209 35.26 6.40 16.47
CA LEU A 209 35.58 7.83 16.29
C LEU A 209 36.58 8.34 17.36
N ILE A 210 37.62 7.53 17.68
CA ILE A 210 38.61 7.82 18.72
C ILE A 210 39.74 8.74 18.19
N ASP A 211 39.96 8.75 16.87
CA ASP A 211 40.98 9.60 16.26
C ASP A 211 40.73 11.08 16.59
N PRO A 212 41.74 11.83 17.07
CA PRO A 212 41.60 13.26 17.31
C PRO A 212 41.06 14.09 16.15
N ALA A 213 41.29 13.65 14.89
CA ALA A 213 40.79 14.27 13.71
C ALA A 213 39.25 14.13 13.57
N HIS A 214 38.66 13.11 14.20
CA HIS A 214 37.23 12.81 14.16
C HIS A 214 36.46 13.28 15.40
N ARG A 215 37.13 13.94 16.35
CA ARG A 215 36.54 14.36 17.63
C ARG A 215 35.29 15.22 17.47
N ALA A 216 35.32 16.19 16.57
CA ALA A 216 34.17 17.06 16.32
C ALA A 216 32.97 16.30 15.78
N LEU A 217 33.19 15.22 14.99
CA LEU A 217 32.13 14.33 14.52
C LEU A 217 31.57 13.47 15.65
N SER A 218 32.45 12.94 16.53
CA SER A 218 32.06 12.19 17.71
C SER A 218 31.16 13.01 18.63
N ASP A 219 31.57 14.23 18.95
CA ASP A 219 30.81 15.16 19.79
C ASP A 219 29.42 15.47 19.19
N GLU A 220 29.32 15.64 17.86
CA GLU A 220 28.04 15.89 17.20
C GLU A 220 27.14 14.66 17.16
N VAL A 221 27.69 13.47 16.97
CA VAL A 221 26.95 12.19 17.02
C VAL A 221 26.40 11.97 18.43
N GLU A 222 27.21 12.15 19.49
CA GLU A 222 26.76 12.05 20.87
C GLU A 222 25.63 13.03 21.19
N ARG A 223 25.77 14.30 20.76
CA ARG A 223 24.72 15.30 20.92
C ARG A 223 23.40 14.93 20.25
N LEU A 224 23.46 14.32 19.07
CA LEU A 224 22.26 13.86 18.35
C LEU A 224 21.56 12.73 19.12
N PHE A 225 22.31 11.79 19.69
CA PHE A 225 21.74 10.70 20.49
C PHE A 225 21.23 11.17 21.85
N GLU A 226 21.88 12.11 22.51
CA GLU A 226 21.39 12.71 23.76
C GLU A 226 20.07 13.43 23.55
N THR A 227 19.95 14.21 22.45
CA THR A 227 18.70 14.90 22.10
C THR A 227 17.58 13.92 21.80
N ALA A 228 17.87 12.79 21.16
CA ALA A 228 16.91 11.71 20.90
C ALA A 228 16.54 10.94 22.19
N GLY A 229 17.48 10.76 23.13
CA GLY A 229 17.24 10.09 24.42
C GLY A 229 16.49 10.95 25.45
N ALA A 230 16.58 12.26 25.37
CA ALA A 230 15.91 13.19 26.29
C ALA A 230 14.41 13.41 25.96
N MET A 231 13.91 12.88 24.84
CA MET A 231 12.50 12.94 24.44
C MET A 231 11.73 11.64 24.77
N ASN A 232 12.27 10.75 25.59
CA ASN A 232 11.61 9.54 26.12
C ASN A 232 11.08 9.73 27.52
#